data_58f4f49187da0496b00351243d8e1058
#
_entry.id   58f4f49187da0496b00351243d8e1058
#
_cell.length_a   1.000
_cell.length_b   1.000
_cell.length_c   1.000
_cell.angle_alpha   90.00
_cell.angle_beta   90.00
_cell.angle_gamma   90.00
#
_symmetry.space_group_name_H-M   'P 1'
#
loop_
_entity.id
_entity.type
_entity.pdbx_description
1 polymer ?
#
loop_
_entity_poly.entity_id
_entity_poly.type
_entity_poly.pdbx_seq_one_letter_code
_entity_poly.pdbx_strand_id
1 'polypeptide(L)'
;MMTILKEMNELDWVDVCALDDLTPNTGVGALIEHQQIAIFRVGAEKRVYALSNQDPFSQAFVMSRGIIGDLQGERVVASPIYKQHFSLATGRCLEDKDQKLLVFPSKIENGRVWISPTPQKTYITNTGASQEKMKLVLVGNGLAGMRCLEDLLDMAPDRYEVTVIGEEPWGNYNRIMLSPVLSGDKTIDDIMLHPHAWY
;
A
#
# COMPACT_ATOMS: atom_id res chain seq x y z
N MET A 1 14.96 -37.98 14.91
CA MET A 1 14.05 -37.52 13.85
C MET A 1 14.46 -36.10 13.49
N MET A 2 15.23 -35.98 12.42
CA MET A 2 15.92 -34.72 12.04
C MET A 2 14.97 -33.93 11.17
N THR A 3 14.40 -32.82 11.66
CA THR A 3 13.56 -31.92 10.89
C THR A 3 14.47 -31.09 10.00
N ILE A 4 14.47 -31.39 8.73
CA ILE A 4 15.15 -30.59 7.71
C ILE A 4 14.37 -29.27 7.61
N LEU A 5 14.95 -28.18 8.12
CA LEU A 5 14.54 -26.83 7.81
C LEU A 5 14.79 -26.65 6.30
N LYS A 6 13.72 -26.57 5.54
CA LYS A 6 13.77 -26.29 4.11
C LYS A 6 14.45 -24.93 3.94
N GLU A 7 15.62 -24.94 3.31
CA GLU A 7 16.41 -23.77 2.97
C GLU A 7 15.51 -22.70 2.34
N MET A 8 15.66 -21.46 2.79
CA MET A 8 15.07 -20.31 2.13
C MET A 8 15.56 -20.32 0.68
N ASN A 9 14.66 -20.49 -0.27
CA ASN A 9 14.97 -20.46 -1.69
C ASN A 9 15.81 -19.22 -1.99
N GLU A 10 17.04 -19.43 -2.47
CA GLU A 10 17.77 -18.38 -3.17
C GLU A 10 16.86 -17.88 -4.29
N LEU A 11 16.60 -16.57 -4.31
CA LEU A 11 15.85 -15.96 -5.41
C LEU A 11 16.68 -16.12 -6.68
N ASP A 12 16.07 -16.68 -7.71
CA ASP A 12 16.68 -16.72 -9.04
C ASP A 12 16.80 -15.27 -9.54
N TRP A 13 18.03 -14.78 -9.67
CA TRP A 13 18.30 -13.44 -10.13
C TRP A 13 18.67 -13.42 -11.62
N VAL A 14 17.98 -12.59 -12.38
CA VAL A 14 18.24 -12.35 -13.81
C VAL A 14 18.94 -11.01 -13.95
N ASP A 15 20.11 -11.00 -14.62
CA ASP A 15 20.80 -9.78 -15.03
C ASP A 15 20.09 -9.16 -16.23
N VAL A 16 19.52 -7.97 -16.04
CA VAL A 16 18.62 -7.36 -17.04
C VAL A 16 19.33 -6.32 -17.89
N CYS A 17 20.04 -5.37 -17.27
CA CYS A 17 20.70 -4.26 -17.98
C CYS A 17 21.74 -3.56 -17.10
N ALA A 18 22.54 -2.67 -17.68
CA ALA A 18 23.35 -1.74 -16.89
C ALA A 18 22.43 -0.69 -16.23
N LEU A 19 22.80 -0.19 -15.04
CA LEU A 19 22.06 0.87 -14.37
C LEU A 19 21.97 2.13 -15.23
N ASP A 20 23.00 2.41 -16.01
CA ASP A 20 23.08 3.61 -16.84
C ASP A 20 22.23 3.51 -18.13
N ASP A 21 21.76 2.32 -18.47
CA ASP A 21 20.74 2.13 -19.52
C ASP A 21 19.34 2.61 -19.08
N LEU A 22 19.13 2.77 -17.77
CA LEU A 22 17.89 3.28 -17.21
C LEU A 22 17.96 4.79 -17.01
N THR A 23 17.26 5.55 -17.84
CA THR A 23 17.13 7.00 -17.64
C THR A 23 16.40 7.30 -16.33
N PRO A 24 16.93 8.18 -15.45
CA PRO A 24 16.26 8.55 -14.20
C PRO A 24 14.83 9.10 -14.43
N ASN A 25 13.90 8.75 -13.56
CA ASN A 25 12.49 9.13 -13.59
C ASN A 25 11.71 8.67 -14.83
N THR A 26 12.18 7.59 -15.45
CA THR A 26 11.47 6.92 -16.55
C THR A 26 11.31 5.44 -16.27
N GLY A 27 10.39 4.81 -16.99
CA GLY A 27 10.18 3.36 -16.97
C GLY A 27 10.66 2.70 -18.26
N VAL A 28 11.14 1.47 -18.13
CA VAL A 28 11.54 0.59 -19.24
C VAL A 28 10.84 -0.74 -19.09
N GLY A 29 10.28 -1.28 -20.18
CA GLY A 29 9.70 -2.62 -20.21
C GLY A 29 10.76 -3.68 -20.47
N ALA A 30 10.80 -4.74 -19.67
CA ALA A 30 11.63 -5.91 -19.88
C ALA A 30 10.76 -7.17 -19.97
N LEU A 31 11.21 -8.15 -20.77
CA LEU A 31 10.62 -9.48 -20.82
C LEU A 31 11.53 -10.44 -20.07
N ILE A 32 11.09 -10.94 -18.93
CA ILE A 32 11.84 -11.85 -18.07
C ILE A 32 10.99 -13.10 -17.87
N GLU A 33 11.48 -14.25 -18.28
CA GLU A 33 10.77 -15.54 -18.17
C GLU A 33 9.30 -15.49 -18.60
N HIS A 34 9.03 -14.91 -19.78
CA HIS A 34 7.69 -14.71 -20.35
C HIS A 34 6.80 -13.70 -19.61
N GLN A 35 7.31 -12.99 -18.60
CA GLN A 35 6.60 -11.94 -17.89
C GLN A 35 7.07 -10.56 -18.34
N GLN A 36 6.14 -9.67 -18.66
CA GLN A 36 6.47 -8.28 -18.93
C GLN A 36 6.55 -7.50 -17.62
N ILE A 37 7.74 -6.99 -17.33
CA ILE A 37 8.04 -6.26 -16.09
C ILE A 37 8.41 -4.82 -16.46
N ALA A 38 7.79 -3.86 -15.79
CA ALA A 38 8.12 -2.45 -15.86
C ALA A 38 9.17 -2.12 -14.80
N ILE A 39 10.29 -1.58 -15.24
CA ILE A 39 11.45 -1.24 -14.41
C ILE A 39 11.54 0.28 -14.33
N PHE A 40 11.63 0.83 -13.12
CA PHE A 40 11.70 2.27 -12.88
C PHE A 40 12.94 2.63 -12.09
N ARG A 41 13.74 3.58 -12.60
CA ARG A 41 14.82 4.23 -11.85
C ARG A 41 14.30 5.57 -11.32
N VAL A 42 14.29 5.76 -10.00
CA VAL A 42 13.75 6.97 -9.38
C VAL A 42 14.87 7.89 -8.90
N GLY A 43 14.88 9.13 -9.42
CA GLY A 43 15.80 10.18 -8.99
C GLY A 43 17.27 9.84 -9.18
N ALA A 44 18.10 10.52 -8.39
CA ALA A 44 19.54 10.24 -8.30
C ALA A 44 19.85 9.06 -7.36
N GLU A 45 18.84 8.52 -6.71
CA GLU A 45 18.99 7.35 -5.84
C GLU A 45 19.40 6.14 -6.67
N LYS A 46 20.35 5.37 -6.16
CA LYS A 46 20.71 4.07 -6.72
C LYS A 46 19.64 3.03 -6.34
N ARG A 47 18.38 3.31 -6.68
CA ARG A 47 17.24 2.43 -6.39
C ARG A 47 16.40 2.22 -7.63
N VAL A 48 16.07 0.97 -7.85
CA VAL A 48 15.25 0.52 -8.96
C VAL A 48 14.04 -0.21 -8.41
N TYR A 49 12.89 0.03 -9.02
CA TYR A 49 11.64 -0.66 -8.72
C TYR A 49 11.23 -1.49 -9.92
N ALA A 50 10.68 -2.67 -9.68
CA ALA A 50 10.20 -3.57 -10.72
C ALA A 50 8.77 -4.02 -10.40
N LEU A 51 7.85 -3.75 -11.34
CA LEU A 51 6.42 -4.04 -11.19
C LEU A 51 5.89 -4.73 -12.45
N SER A 52 4.71 -5.37 -12.35
CA SER A 52 4.02 -5.86 -13.54
C SER A 52 3.82 -4.73 -14.55
N ASN A 53 4.14 -4.99 -15.83
CA ASN A 53 3.91 -4.02 -16.90
C ASN A 53 2.43 -3.94 -17.34
N GLN A 54 1.60 -4.90 -16.92
CA GLN A 54 0.18 -4.91 -17.23
C GLN A 54 -0.59 -3.99 -16.30
N ASP A 55 -1.30 -3.03 -16.86
CA ASP A 55 -2.25 -2.17 -16.16
C ASP A 55 -3.51 -3.00 -15.81
N PRO A 56 -3.89 -3.12 -14.52
CA PRO A 56 -5.00 -3.97 -14.12
C PRO A 56 -6.37 -3.47 -14.57
N PHE A 57 -6.50 -2.19 -14.90
CA PHE A 57 -7.76 -1.62 -15.38
C PHE A 57 -7.94 -1.79 -16.90
N SER A 58 -6.93 -1.48 -17.67
CA SER A 58 -6.99 -1.54 -19.13
C SER A 58 -6.54 -2.89 -19.71
N GLN A 59 -5.90 -3.74 -18.90
CA GLN A 59 -5.27 -5.01 -19.29
C GLN A 59 -4.12 -4.84 -20.30
N ALA A 60 -3.73 -3.60 -20.62
CA ALA A 60 -2.64 -3.31 -21.55
C ALA A 60 -1.27 -3.37 -20.85
N PHE A 61 -0.23 -3.77 -21.58
CA PHE A 61 1.15 -3.81 -21.09
C PHE A 61 1.84 -2.45 -21.29
N VAL A 62 1.52 -1.49 -20.44
CA VAL A 62 1.90 -0.07 -20.64
C VAL A 62 2.48 0.62 -19.42
N MET A 63 2.52 -0.04 -18.26
CA MET A 63 2.96 0.61 -17.02
C MET A 63 4.36 1.20 -17.09
N SER A 64 5.28 0.60 -17.87
CA SER A 64 6.61 1.15 -18.12
C SER A 64 6.62 2.52 -18.81
N ARG A 65 5.49 2.95 -19.37
CA ARG A 65 5.29 4.27 -19.97
C ARG A 65 4.57 5.25 -19.03
N GLY A 66 4.32 4.83 -17.79
CA GLY A 66 3.67 5.64 -16.77
C GLY A 66 4.56 6.79 -16.28
N ILE A 67 3.94 7.77 -15.70
CA ILE A 67 4.62 8.96 -15.15
C ILE A 67 4.95 8.70 -13.70
N ILE A 68 6.24 8.80 -13.36
CA ILE A 68 6.70 8.68 -11.96
C ILE A 68 6.40 10.00 -11.25
N GLY A 69 5.89 9.89 -10.03
CA GLY A 69 5.58 11.02 -9.18
C GLY A 69 5.81 10.71 -7.70
N ASP A 70 5.47 11.70 -6.88
CA ASP A 70 5.41 11.59 -5.43
C ASP A 70 4.06 12.13 -4.98
N LEU A 71 3.32 11.32 -4.26
CA LEU A 71 2.07 11.71 -3.63
C LEU A 71 2.21 11.56 -2.11
N GLN A 72 2.30 12.68 -1.43
CA GLN A 72 2.42 12.75 0.04
C GLN A 72 3.59 11.92 0.61
N GLY A 73 4.71 11.88 -0.11
CA GLY A 73 5.90 11.13 0.28
C GLY A 73 5.93 9.67 -0.20
N GLU A 74 4.87 9.18 -0.84
CA GLU A 74 4.85 7.88 -1.49
C GLU A 74 5.25 8.00 -2.96
N ARG A 75 6.27 7.23 -3.36
CA ARG A 75 6.71 7.16 -4.76
C ARG A 75 5.71 6.34 -5.57
N VAL A 76 5.16 6.93 -6.60
CA VAL A 76 4.12 6.33 -7.43
C VAL A 76 4.44 6.34 -8.90
N VAL A 77 3.78 5.47 -9.65
CA VAL A 77 3.67 5.54 -11.10
C VAL A 77 2.20 5.71 -11.47
N ALA A 78 1.90 6.73 -12.28
CA ALA A 78 0.56 6.94 -12.85
C ALA A 78 0.42 6.13 -14.14
N SER A 79 -0.66 5.34 -14.27
CA SER A 79 -0.99 4.65 -15.52
C SER A 79 -1.08 5.64 -16.68
N PRO A 80 -0.51 5.32 -17.85
CA PRO A 80 -0.61 6.22 -19.01
C PRO A 80 -2.05 6.30 -19.56
N ILE A 81 -2.91 5.31 -19.27
CA ILE A 81 -4.27 5.23 -19.82
C ILE A 81 -5.27 5.95 -18.92
N TYR A 82 -5.51 5.43 -17.71
CA TYR A 82 -6.56 5.97 -16.84
C TYR A 82 -6.03 6.82 -15.68
N LYS A 83 -4.71 7.00 -15.56
CA LYS A 83 -4.05 7.87 -14.58
C LYS A 83 -4.14 7.43 -13.12
N GLN A 84 -4.62 6.21 -12.84
CA GLN A 84 -4.53 5.67 -11.48
C GLN A 84 -3.06 5.59 -11.04
N HIS A 85 -2.84 5.86 -9.76
CA HIS A 85 -1.52 5.86 -9.15
C HIS A 85 -1.25 4.55 -8.43
N PHE A 86 -0.10 3.97 -8.74
CA PHE A 86 0.36 2.74 -8.10
C PHE A 86 1.65 3.01 -7.34
N SER A 87 1.70 2.60 -6.09
CA SER A 87 2.90 2.63 -5.26
C SER A 87 4.03 1.83 -5.91
N LEU A 88 5.17 2.45 -6.10
CA LEU A 88 6.35 1.75 -6.63
C LEU A 88 6.90 0.70 -5.64
N ALA A 89 6.70 0.91 -4.35
CA ALA A 89 7.20 0.02 -3.31
C ALA A 89 6.30 -1.20 -3.06
N THR A 90 4.98 -1.00 -3.13
CA THR A 90 4.00 -2.03 -2.73
C THR A 90 3.14 -2.55 -3.88
N GLY A 91 3.12 -1.83 -5.01
CA GLY A 91 2.24 -2.13 -6.15
C GLY A 91 0.78 -1.74 -5.92
N ARG A 92 0.41 -1.27 -4.75
CA ARG A 92 -0.97 -0.91 -4.39
C ARG A 92 -1.46 0.26 -5.25
N CYS A 93 -2.71 0.18 -5.75
CA CYS A 93 -3.39 1.33 -6.31
C CYS A 93 -3.86 2.26 -5.18
N LEU A 94 -3.67 3.58 -5.34
CA LEU A 94 -4.04 4.56 -4.30
C LEU A 94 -5.54 4.88 -4.36
N GLU A 95 -6.14 4.82 -5.52
CA GLU A 95 -7.57 5.12 -5.75
C GLU A 95 -8.49 3.90 -5.58
N ASP A 96 -7.95 2.68 -5.73
CA ASP A 96 -8.73 1.45 -5.66
C ASP A 96 -7.96 0.37 -4.88
N LYS A 97 -8.43 0.06 -3.67
CA LYS A 97 -7.76 -0.90 -2.76
C LYS A 97 -7.76 -2.35 -3.29
N ASP A 98 -8.67 -2.68 -4.20
CA ASP A 98 -8.80 -4.02 -4.77
C ASP A 98 -7.83 -4.25 -5.94
N GLN A 99 -7.23 -3.19 -6.46
CA GLN A 99 -6.30 -3.26 -7.59
C GLN A 99 -4.85 -3.08 -7.14
N LYS A 100 -3.98 -3.91 -7.70
CA LYS A 100 -2.54 -3.84 -7.44
C LYS A 100 -1.72 -4.36 -8.61
N LEU A 101 -0.49 -3.89 -8.71
CA LEU A 101 0.55 -4.46 -9.56
C LEU A 101 1.35 -5.50 -8.75
N LEU A 102 1.81 -6.55 -9.40
CA LEU A 102 2.82 -7.42 -8.81
C LEU A 102 4.13 -6.65 -8.66
N VAL A 103 4.82 -6.85 -7.55
CA VAL A 103 6.14 -6.28 -7.27
C VAL A 103 7.18 -7.39 -7.37
N PHE A 104 8.28 -7.11 -8.05
CA PHE A 104 9.37 -8.05 -8.21
C PHE A 104 10.60 -7.58 -7.43
N PRO A 105 11.31 -8.47 -6.72
CA PRO A 105 12.56 -8.12 -6.08
C PRO A 105 13.55 -7.57 -7.10
N SER A 106 14.19 -6.46 -6.77
CA SER A 106 15.22 -5.83 -7.60
C SER A 106 16.44 -5.46 -6.76
N LYS A 107 17.63 -5.60 -7.33
CA LYS A 107 18.89 -5.15 -6.71
C LYS A 107 19.81 -4.53 -7.76
N ILE A 108 20.73 -3.72 -7.28
CA ILE A 108 21.82 -3.20 -8.09
C ILE A 108 23.12 -3.79 -7.54
N GLU A 109 23.86 -4.46 -8.37
CA GLU A 109 25.12 -5.07 -8.02
C GLU A 109 26.14 -4.84 -9.16
N ASN A 110 27.31 -4.31 -8.82
CA ASN A 110 28.37 -3.97 -9.77
C ASN A 110 27.91 -3.10 -10.96
N GLY A 111 26.99 -2.14 -10.70
CA GLY A 111 26.46 -1.26 -11.75
C GLY A 111 25.44 -1.91 -12.68
N ARG A 112 25.02 -3.14 -12.40
CA ARG A 112 24.00 -3.87 -13.15
C ARG A 112 22.72 -4.03 -12.34
N VAL A 113 21.60 -4.09 -13.03
CA VAL A 113 20.27 -4.26 -12.47
C VAL A 113 19.86 -5.73 -12.56
N TRP A 114 19.54 -6.30 -11.42
CA TRP A 114 19.10 -7.68 -11.27
C TRP A 114 17.65 -7.72 -10.78
N ILE A 115 16.84 -8.57 -11.38
CA ILE A 115 15.43 -8.75 -11.02
C ILE A 115 15.16 -10.23 -10.82
N SER A 116 14.43 -10.57 -9.75
CA SER A 116 13.91 -11.91 -9.59
C SER A 116 12.58 -12.04 -10.33
N PRO A 117 12.39 -13.06 -11.18
CA PRO A 117 11.13 -13.30 -11.89
C PRO A 117 10.00 -13.76 -10.96
N THR A 118 10.32 -14.17 -9.73
CA THR A 118 9.33 -14.55 -8.73
C THR A 118 8.80 -13.30 -8.04
N PRO A 119 7.51 -12.95 -8.22
CA PRO A 119 6.93 -11.80 -7.55
C PRO A 119 7.07 -11.94 -6.03
N GLN A 120 7.32 -10.81 -5.37
CA GLN A 120 7.20 -10.77 -3.92
C GLN A 120 5.78 -11.18 -3.57
N LYS A 121 5.64 -12.20 -2.74
CA LYS A 121 4.36 -12.37 -2.04
C LYS A 121 4.17 -11.08 -1.27
N THR A 122 3.23 -10.26 -1.69
CA THR A 122 2.86 -9.06 -0.96
C THR A 122 2.17 -9.51 0.32
N TYR A 123 2.97 -10.00 1.25
CA TYR A 123 2.67 -9.69 2.63
C TYR A 123 2.88 -8.18 2.69
N ILE A 124 1.94 -7.44 3.17
CA ILE A 124 2.18 -6.10 3.71
C ILE A 124 3.10 -6.32 4.89
N THR A 125 4.35 -6.65 4.62
CA THR A 125 5.41 -6.50 5.58
C THR A 125 5.78 -5.04 5.46
N ASN A 126 5.33 -4.26 6.42
CA ASN A 126 6.06 -3.10 6.87
C ASN A 126 7.52 -3.55 7.08
N THR A 127 8.34 -3.55 6.01
CA THR A 127 9.79 -3.68 6.10
C THR A 127 10.39 -2.28 6.31
N GLY A 128 9.93 -1.62 7.36
CA GLY A 128 10.76 -0.84 8.23
C GLY A 128 10.89 -1.72 9.48
N ALA A 129 12.08 -1.82 10.07
CA ALA A 129 12.38 -2.47 11.32
C ALA A 129 11.16 -2.44 12.25
N SER A 130 10.96 -3.45 13.10
CA SER A 130 9.94 -3.46 14.14
C SER A 130 9.90 -2.09 14.85
N GLN A 131 9.31 -1.11 14.22
CA GLN A 131 8.96 0.12 14.89
C GLN A 131 7.80 -0.31 15.78
N GLU A 132 8.05 -0.30 17.09
CA GLU A 132 6.97 -0.28 18.07
C GLU A 132 5.90 0.65 17.52
N LYS A 133 4.67 0.13 17.38
CA LYS A 133 3.56 0.96 16.93
C LYS A 133 3.53 2.20 17.79
N MET A 134 3.45 3.36 17.18
CA MET A 134 3.35 4.63 17.93
C MET A 134 2.05 4.60 18.71
N LYS A 135 2.11 4.86 20.01
CA LYS A 135 0.91 4.93 20.85
C LYS A 135 0.15 6.21 20.53
N LEU A 136 -1.10 6.06 20.10
CA LEU A 136 -2.03 7.15 19.83
C LEU A 136 -3.17 7.09 20.83
N VAL A 137 -3.39 8.15 21.57
CA VAL A 137 -4.53 8.27 22.47
C VAL A 137 -5.51 9.31 21.92
N LEU A 138 -6.72 8.88 21.61
CA LEU A 138 -7.83 9.74 21.24
C LEU A 138 -8.69 10.01 22.47
N VAL A 139 -8.76 11.26 22.90
CA VAL A 139 -9.63 11.66 24.01
C VAL A 139 -10.92 12.24 23.46
N GLY A 140 -12.01 11.56 23.75
CA GLY A 140 -13.35 11.85 23.25
C GLY A 140 -13.77 10.91 22.12
N ASN A 141 -14.92 10.26 22.28
CA ASN A 141 -15.54 9.36 21.30
C ASN A 141 -16.64 10.08 20.49
N GLY A 142 -16.36 11.31 20.05
CA GLY A 142 -17.30 12.13 19.28
C GLY A 142 -17.10 12.01 17.77
N LEU A 143 -18.04 12.55 16.99
CA LEU A 143 -18.05 12.48 15.51
C LEU A 143 -16.74 12.95 14.86
N ALA A 144 -16.22 14.10 15.30
CA ALA A 144 -15.02 14.67 14.69
C ALA A 144 -13.75 13.85 14.98
N GLY A 145 -13.58 13.40 16.24
CA GLY A 145 -12.43 12.59 16.64
C GLY A 145 -12.43 11.23 15.96
N MET A 146 -13.60 10.59 15.88
CA MET A 146 -13.73 9.29 15.22
C MET A 146 -13.52 9.39 13.72
N ARG A 147 -14.02 10.44 13.06
CA ARG A 147 -13.74 10.67 11.63
C ARG A 147 -12.25 10.87 11.36
N CYS A 148 -11.56 11.64 12.21
CA CYS A 148 -10.11 11.80 12.10
C CYS A 148 -9.38 10.45 12.29
N LEU A 149 -9.85 9.61 13.21
CA LEU A 149 -9.28 8.28 13.44
C LEU A 149 -9.50 7.35 12.24
N GLU A 150 -10.70 7.35 11.64
CA GLU A 150 -10.99 6.60 10.42
C GLU A 150 -10.03 6.98 9.30
N ASP A 151 -9.92 8.29 9.01
CA ASP A 151 -9.03 8.79 7.97
C ASP A 151 -7.57 8.43 8.26
N LEU A 152 -7.13 8.49 9.53
CA LEU A 152 -5.78 8.10 9.95
C LEU A 152 -5.52 6.60 9.75
N LEU A 153 -6.46 5.75 10.15
CA LEU A 153 -6.35 4.30 9.98
C LEU A 153 -6.39 3.89 8.51
N ASP A 154 -7.14 4.60 7.69
CA ASP A 154 -7.14 4.42 6.24
C ASP A 154 -5.80 4.78 5.61
N MET A 155 -5.16 5.88 6.06
CA MET A 155 -3.86 6.32 5.56
C MET A 155 -2.68 5.49 6.10
N ALA A 156 -2.76 5.00 7.34
CA ALA A 156 -1.66 4.34 8.03
C ALA A 156 -2.14 3.22 8.99
N PRO A 157 -2.74 2.12 8.48
CA PRO A 157 -3.47 1.13 9.28
C PRO A 157 -2.63 0.42 10.33
N ASP A 158 -1.31 0.28 10.10
CA ASP A 158 -0.42 -0.50 10.99
C ASP A 158 0.56 0.37 11.78
N ARG A 159 0.46 1.69 11.64
CA ARG A 159 1.43 2.62 12.25
C ARG A 159 1.18 2.88 13.74
N TYR A 160 -0.06 2.77 14.18
CA TYR A 160 -0.47 3.18 15.51
C TYR A 160 -1.10 2.04 16.31
N GLU A 161 -0.78 2.00 17.60
CA GLU A 161 -1.56 1.31 18.63
C GLU A 161 -2.53 2.35 19.22
N VAL A 162 -3.82 2.22 18.89
CA VAL A 162 -4.81 3.24 19.22
C VAL A 162 -5.53 2.92 20.50
N THR A 163 -5.64 3.92 21.37
CA THR A 163 -6.51 3.88 22.57
C THR A 163 -7.51 5.01 22.47
N VAL A 164 -8.79 4.70 22.49
CA VAL A 164 -9.87 5.69 22.53
C VAL A 164 -10.43 5.77 23.96
N ILE A 165 -10.46 7.00 24.52
CA ILE A 165 -10.99 7.26 25.85
C ILE A 165 -12.25 8.12 25.69
N GLY A 166 -13.40 7.59 26.07
CA GLY A 166 -14.68 8.28 26.06
C GLY A 166 -15.30 8.33 27.46
N GLU A 167 -16.14 9.33 27.73
CA GLU A 167 -16.90 9.43 28.96
C GLU A 167 -18.11 8.46 28.96
N GLU A 168 -18.69 8.23 27.78
CA GLU A 168 -19.87 7.40 27.61
C GLU A 168 -19.49 5.93 27.40
N PRO A 169 -20.24 4.98 28.02
CA PRO A 169 -19.92 3.54 27.89
C PRO A 169 -20.40 2.93 26.57
N TRP A 170 -20.84 3.75 25.64
CA TRP A 170 -21.37 3.33 24.34
C TRP A 170 -20.33 3.52 23.24
N GLY A 171 -20.50 2.80 22.14
CA GLY A 171 -19.76 3.06 20.90
C GLY A 171 -20.09 4.44 20.33
N ASN A 172 -19.39 4.82 19.25
CA ASN A 172 -19.66 6.10 18.59
C ASN A 172 -21.01 6.07 17.87
N TYR A 173 -21.81 7.13 18.08
CA TYR A 173 -23.13 7.27 17.48
C TYR A 173 -23.37 8.69 16.96
N ASN A 174 -24.34 8.83 16.04
CA ASN A 174 -24.71 10.11 15.46
C ASN A 174 -25.60 10.91 16.42
N ARG A 175 -25.01 11.81 17.20
CA ARG A 175 -25.71 12.64 18.19
C ARG A 175 -26.80 13.55 17.60
N ILE A 176 -26.68 13.93 16.32
CA ILE A 176 -27.68 14.76 15.64
C ILE A 176 -29.00 13.98 15.49
N MET A 177 -28.92 12.65 15.45
CA MET A 177 -30.08 11.78 15.29
C MET A 177 -30.73 11.35 16.60
N LEU A 178 -30.33 11.93 17.75
CA LEU A 178 -30.99 11.64 19.04
C LEU A 178 -32.45 12.11 19.10
N SER A 179 -32.78 13.23 18.44
CA SER A 179 -34.17 13.72 18.39
C SER A 179 -35.12 12.71 17.72
N PRO A 180 -34.80 12.13 16.52
CA PRO A 180 -35.58 11.03 15.96
C PRO A 180 -35.67 9.78 16.83
N VAL A 181 -34.67 9.48 17.66
CA VAL A 181 -34.77 8.36 18.63
C VAL A 181 -35.75 8.70 19.74
N LEU A 182 -35.71 9.91 20.26
CA LEU A 182 -36.63 10.36 21.32
C LEU A 182 -38.08 10.45 20.84
N SER A 183 -38.31 10.77 19.56
CA SER A 183 -39.67 10.76 18.96
C SER A 183 -40.17 9.35 18.62
N GLY A 184 -39.28 8.33 18.66
CA GLY A 184 -39.63 6.97 18.30
C GLY A 184 -39.54 6.65 16.80
N ASP A 185 -39.05 7.58 16.00
CA ASP A 185 -38.89 7.40 14.54
C ASP A 185 -37.67 6.54 14.20
N LYS A 186 -36.70 6.44 15.11
CA LYS A 186 -35.47 5.63 14.98
C LYS A 186 -35.15 4.88 16.26
N THR A 187 -34.41 3.80 16.11
CA THR A 187 -33.84 3.05 17.21
C THR A 187 -32.41 3.53 17.53
N ILE A 188 -31.86 3.12 18.67
CA ILE A 188 -30.45 3.40 19.02
C ILE A 188 -29.52 2.77 17.99
N ASP A 189 -29.82 1.55 17.54
CA ASP A 189 -29.00 0.83 16.57
C ASP A 189 -28.93 1.56 15.20
N ASP A 190 -30.01 2.26 14.82
CA ASP A 190 -30.05 3.04 13.56
C ASP A 190 -29.11 4.25 13.57
N ILE A 191 -28.68 4.69 14.73
CA ILE A 191 -27.80 5.85 14.88
C ILE A 191 -26.37 5.49 15.27
N MET A 192 -26.10 4.20 15.56
CA MET A 192 -24.74 3.73 15.86
C MET A 192 -23.86 3.81 14.63
N LEU A 193 -22.70 4.45 14.77
CA LEU A 193 -21.67 4.54 13.72
C LEU A 193 -20.60 3.47 13.92
N HIS A 194 -20.13 3.30 15.15
CA HIS A 194 -19.13 2.33 15.54
C HIS A 194 -19.58 1.56 16.78
N PRO A 195 -20.03 0.31 16.64
CA PRO A 195 -20.35 -0.53 17.79
C PRO A 195 -19.06 -0.94 18.53
N HIS A 196 -19.19 -1.44 19.77
CA HIS A 196 -18.03 -1.87 20.56
C HIS A 196 -17.11 -2.87 19.87
N ALA A 197 -17.65 -3.71 19.01
CA ALA A 197 -16.86 -4.69 18.24
C ALA A 197 -15.92 -4.06 17.19
N TRP A 198 -16.07 -2.76 16.91
CA TRP A 198 -15.22 -2.04 15.99
C TRP A 198 -13.88 -1.62 16.62
N TYR A 199 -13.85 -1.39 17.94
CA TYR A 199 -12.63 -1.01 18.67
C TYR A 199 -11.79 -2.22 19.03
#